data_fd44a91892c5f53b1d1816dbd2d5d78e
#
_entry.id   fd44a91892c5f53b1d1816dbd2d5d78e
#
_cell.length_a   1.000
_cell.length_b   1.000
_cell.length_c   1.000
_cell.angle_alpha   90.00
_cell.angle_beta   90.00
_cell.angle_gamma   90.00
#
_symmetry.space_group_name_H-M   'P 1'
#
loop_
_entity.id
_entity.type
_entity.pdbx_description
1 polymer ?
#
loop_
_entity_poly.entity_id
_entity_poly.type
_entity_poly.pdbx_seq_one_letter_code
_entity_poly.pdbx_strand_id
1 'polypeptide(L)'
;YYFHTLLQRASDVTIAYNSCADGLRAGEMSRFMLQLMVEWPHNIEKITLQAGQEPQDICLVPVTKDNHVMSVLHGFGSISPSALSTYLRCQLRFFYAYVVGLSAPDDNDAEAFSAIHFGNIFHRAAELVYEQLLPRERIETENLQRLIQACRKTANNPLQVVVRQAIAEEFFHLGKGATTHPKLNGLQLLNEEVIKKYLVRLLETDLKVAPLRIIAHEATAYARMQSAEDSPKYNIRVGGR
;
A
#
# COMPACT_ATOMS: atom_id res chain seq x y z
N TYR A 1 30.32 -17.52 17.97
CA TYR A 1 31.09 -17.28 19.22
C TYR A 1 30.17 -16.69 20.31
N TYR A 2 29.63 -15.47 20.16
CA TYR A 2 28.85 -14.81 21.22
C TYR A 2 27.63 -15.60 21.70
N PHE A 3 26.90 -16.25 20.84
CA PHE A 3 25.75 -17.09 21.18
C PHE A 3 26.16 -18.23 22.15
N HIS A 4 27.19 -18.97 21.81
CA HIS A 4 27.68 -20.08 22.67
C HIS A 4 28.30 -19.58 24.00
N THR A 5 29.00 -18.43 23.96
CA THR A 5 29.55 -17.82 25.18
C THR A 5 28.45 -17.41 26.17
N LEU A 6 27.31 -16.92 25.63
CA LEU A 6 26.15 -16.55 26.44
C LEU A 6 25.57 -17.77 27.20
N LEU A 7 25.59 -18.94 26.58
CA LEU A 7 25.03 -20.17 27.17
C LEU A 7 25.91 -20.81 28.23
N GLN A 8 27.23 -20.59 28.17
CA GLN A 8 28.22 -21.33 29.01
C GLN A 8 28.04 -21.21 30.54
N ARG A 9 27.43 -20.13 31.01
CA ARG A 9 27.26 -19.86 32.45
C ARG A 9 25.82 -19.88 32.93
N ALA A 10 24.90 -20.23 32.05
CA ALA A 10 23.48 -20.27 32.37
C ALA A 10 23.12 -21.64 32.97
N SER A 11 22.38 -21.67 34.08
CA SER A 11 21.78 -22.90 34.61
C SER A 11 20.57 -23.35 33.82
N ASP A 12 19.78 -22.37 33.37
CA ASP A 12 18.57 -22.57 32.61
C ASP A 12 18.53 -21.64 31.41
N VAL A 13 18.19 -22.16 30.24
CA VAL A 13 18.13 -21.39 29.01
C VAL A 13 16.80 -21.65 28.30
N THR A 14 16.06 -20.60 28.09
CA THR A 14 14.86 -20.65 27.28
C THR A 14 15.04 -19.79 26.01
N ILE A 15 14.84 -20.39 24.86
CA ILE A 15 14.94 -19.69 23.57
C ILE A 15 13.57 -19.70 22.92
N ALA A 16 13.00 -18.52 22.70
CA ALA A 16 11.72 -18.35 22.01
C ALA A 16 11.94 -17.83 20.57
N TYR A 17 11.19 -18.37 19.64
CA TYR A 17 11.16 -17.88 18.27
C TYR A 17 9.77 -18.01 17.68
N ASN A 18 9.45 -17.18 16.70
CA ASN A 18 8.17 -17.28 15.97
C ASN A 18 8.31 -18.29 14.83
N SER A 19 7.46 -19.33 14.83
CA SER A 19 7.43 -20.36 13.77
C SER A 19 6.43 -20.02 12.65
N CYS A 20 5.63 -18.98 12.80
CA CYS A 20 4.69 -18.54 11.79
C CYS A 20 5.35 -17.54 10.85
N ALA A 21 5.09 -17.69 9.55
CA ALA A 21 5.46 -16.68 8.56
C ALA A 21 4.54 -15.47 8.70
N ASP A 22 5.12 -14.28 8.82
CA ASP A 22 4.40 -13.01 8.84
C ASP A 22 4.87 -12.18 7.66
N GLY A 23 4.05 -12.12 6.62
CA GLY A 23 4.36 -11.44 5.38
C GLY A 23 5.63 -11.96 4.69
N LEU A 24 6.65 -11.12 4.57
CA LEU A 24 7.93 -11.44 3.95
C LEU A 24 8.95 -12.09 4.92
N ARG A 25 8.63 -12.17 6.21
CA ARG A 25 9.50 -12.79 7.22
C ARG A 25 9.12 -14.25 7.37
N ALA A 26 10.00 -15.14 6.94
CA ALA A 26 9.85 -16.56 7.21
C ALA A 26 10.09 -16.81 8.72
N GLY A 27 9.15 -17.48 9.37
CA GLY A 27 9.29 -17.91 10.76
C GLY A 27 10.20 -19.12 10.86
N GLU A 28 11.50 -18.95 10.58
CA GLU A 28 12.47 -20.05 10.60
C GLU A 28 13.30 -20.07 11.89
N MET A 29 13.61 -21.28 12.31
CA MET A 29 14.52 -21.47 13.43
C MET A 29 15.94 -21.02 13.06
N SER A 30 16.58 -20.26 13.95
CA SER A 30 17.97 -19.84 13.76
C SER A 30 18.90 -21.06 13.58
N ARG A 31 19.88 -20.95 12.67
CA ARG A 31 20.92 -21.98 12.48
C ARG A 31 21.65 -22.36 13.76
N PHE A 32 21.82 -21.42 14.69
CA PHE A 32 22.45 -21.68 15.99
C PHE A 32 21.60 -22.59 16.89
N MET A 33 20.28 -22.47 16.82
CA MET A 33 19.35 -23.35 17.52
C MET A 33 19.35 -24.75 16.90
N LEU A 34 19.36 -24.82 15.55
CA LEU A 34 19.50 -26.10 14.85
C LEU A 34 20.81 -26.80 15.20
N GLN A 35 21.90 -26.05 15.29
CA GLN A 35 23.20 -26.58 15.71
C GLN A 35 23.13 -27.11 17.12
N LEU A 36 22.54 -26.39 18.08
CA LEU A 36 22.35 -26.87 19.43
C LEU A 36 21.54 -28.18 19.48
N MET A 37 20.48 -28.29 18.71
CA MET A 37 19.66 -29.51 18.67
C MET A 37 20.40 -30.74 18.15
N VAL A 38 21.42 -30.55 17.33
CA VAL A 38 22.21 -31.64 16.74
C VAL A 38 23.46 -31.96 17.61
N GLU A 39 24.14 -30.94 18.11
CA GLU A 39 25.45 -31.08 18.76
C GLU A 39 25.38 -31.11 20.29
N TRP A 40 24.25 -30.64 20.87
CA TRP A 40 24.13 -30.55 22.32
C TRP A 40 23.89 -31.94 22.96
N PRO A 41 24.70 -32.36 23.92
CA PRO A 41 24.61 -33.71 24.52
C PRO A 41 23.42 -33.88 25.49
N HIS A 42 22.73 -32.78 25.85
CA HIS A 42 21.64 -32.82 26.82
C HIS A 42 20.28 -32.73 26.09
N ASN A 43 19.26 -33.20 26.79
CA ASN A 43 17.88 -33.16 26.24
C ASN A 43 17.40 -31.72 26.16
N ILE A 44 16.90 -31.33 24.96
CA ILE A 44 16.28 -30.05 24.73
C ILE A 44 14.74 -30.27 24.64
N GLU A 45 14.06 -29.68 25.60
CA GLU A 45 12.60 -29.69 25.59
C GLU A 45 12.06 -28.68 24.56
N LYS A 46 11.21 -29.12 23.63
CA LYS A 46 10.56 -28.27 22.65
C LYS A 46 9.11 -28.08 23.01
N ILE A 47 8.75 -26.85 23.37
CA ILE A 47 7.37 -26.47 23.69
C ILE A 47 6.84 -25.58 22.56
N THR A 48 5.70 -25.97 22.00
CA THR A 48 5.01 -25.13 21.00
C THR A 48 3.88 -24.39 21.71
N LEU A 49 4.02 -23.07 21.82
CA LEU A 49 2.95 -22.20 22.31
C LEU A 49 2.12 -21.77 21.12
N GLN A 50 0.87 -22.14 21.10
CA GLN A 50 -0.09 -21.58 20.17
C GLN A 50 -0.89 -20.53 20.94
N ALA A 51 -1.00 -19.34 20.39
CA ALA A 51 -1.97 -18.34 20.86
C ALA A 51 -3.36 -18.88 20.52
N GLY A 52 -3.86 -19.76 21.38
CA GLY A 52 -5.15 -20.41 21.20
C GLY A 52 -6.27 -19.45 21.55
N GLN A 53 -6.78 -18.75 20.59
CA GLN A 53 -8.21 -18.53 20.57
C GLN A 53 -8.78 -19.76 19.88
N GLU A 54 -9.48 -20.62 20.63
CA GLU A 54 -10.40 -21.57 19.99
C GLU A 54 -11.26 -20.75 19.02
N PRO A 55 -11.38 -21.16 17.74
CA PRO A 55 -12.30 -20.52 16.84
C PRO A 55 -13.68 -20.63 17.48
N GLN A 56 -14.11 -19.56 18.15
CA GLN A 56 -15.51 -19.45 18.53
C GLN A 56 -16.27 -19.56 17.21
N ASP A 57 -17.20 -20.48 17.13
CA ASP A 57 -18.18 -20.52 16.04
C ASP A 57 -18.85 -19.15 15.99
N ILE A 58 -18.30 -18.27 15.15
CA ILE A 58 -18.85 -16.94 14.95
C ILE A 58 -20.18 -17.14 14.25
N CYS A 59 -21.24 -17.21 15.04
CA CYS A 59 -22.59 -17.17 14.51
C CYS A 59 -22.75 -15.78 13.85
N LEU A 60 -22.69 -15.75 12.52
CA LEU A 60 -22.90 -14.53 11.76
C LEU A 60 -24.34 -14.07 11.97
N VAL A 61 -24.53 -13.08 12.84
CA VAL A 61 -25.84 -12.47 13.05
C VAL A 61 -26.17 -11.64 11.80
N PRO A 62 -27.26 -11.94 11.11
CA PRO A 62 -27.67 -11.18 9.94
C PRO A 62 -28.02 -9.74 10.35
N VAL A 63 -27.45 -8.79 9.63
CA VAL A 63 -27.76 -7.37 9.84
C VAL A 63 -29.03 -7.02 9.07
N THR A 64 -30.07 -6.59 9.76
CA THR A 64 -31.31 -6.11 9.14
C THR A 64 -31.11 -4.75 8.50
N LYS A 65 -31.67 -4.56 7.30
CA LYS A 65 -31.69 -3.27 6.61
C LYS A 65 -32.79 -2.39 7.21
N ASP A 66 -32.51 -1.77 8.34
CA ASP A 66 -33.41 -0.81 8.97
C ASP A 66 -33.44 0.55 8.24
N ASN A 67 -34.27 1.45 8.71
CA ASN A 67 -34.41 2.78 8.10
C ASN A 67 -33.11 3.60 8.15
N HIS A 68 -32.27 3.38 9.16
CA HIS A 68 -30.99 4.06 9.28
C HIS A 68 -30.02 3.57 8.20
N VAL A 69 -29.84 2.27 8.07
CA VAL A 69 -29.01 1.64 7.02
C VAL A 69 -29.48 2.07 5.63
N MET A 70 -30.81 2.06 5.40
CA MET A 70 -31.37 2.51 4.12
C MET A 70 -31.12 3.99 3.84
N SER A 71 -31.19 4.85 4.85
CA SER A 71 -30.90 6.27 4.68
C SER A 71 -29.44 6.53 4.29
N VAL A 72 -28.49 5.80 4.90
CA VAL A 72 -27.06 5.87 4.55
C VAL A 72 -26.84 5.38 3.11
N LEU A 73 -27.44 4.26 2.73
CA LEU A 73 -27.33 3.72 1.37
C LEU A 73 -27.91 4.66 0.31
N HIS A 74 -29.05 5.30 0.59
CA HIS A 74 -29.65 6.29 -0.30
C HIS A 74 -28.82 7.59 -0.37
N GLY A 75 -28.04 7.88 0.67
CA GLY A 75 -27.11 9.01 0.71
C GLY A 75 -25.88 8.85 -0.19
N PHE A 76 -25.59 7.65 -0.70
CA PHE A 76 -24.46 7.44 -1.60
C PHE A 76 -24.70 8.13 -2.93
N GLY A 77 -23.99 9.23 -3.20
CA GLY A 77 -24.03 9.91 -4.48
C GLY A 77 -23.39 9.09 -5.62
N SER A 78 -22.42 8.25 -5.29
CA SER A 78 -21.75 7.31 -6.19
C SER A 78 -21.11 6.16 -5.41
N ILE A 79 -20.95 5.01 -6.06
CA ILE A 79 -20.30 3.83 -5.51
C ILE A 79 -19.00 3.62 -6.28
N SER A 80 -17.88 3.43 -5.57
CA SER A 80 -16.60 3.12 -6.21
C SER A 80 -16.60 1.68 -6.75
N PRO A 81 -15.82 1.37 -7.81
CA PRO A 81 -15.68 0.00 -8.31
C PRO A 81 -15.19 -0.98 -7.24
N SER A 82 -14.32 -0.54 -6.34
CA SER A 82 -13.84 -1.34 -5.19
C SER A 82 -14.95 -1.62 -4.17
N ALA A 83 -15.82 -0.65 -3.89
CA ALA A 83 -16.98 -0.84 -3.01
C ALA A 83 -17.97 -1.83 -3.63
N LEU A 84 -18.24 -1.72 -4.93
CA LEU A 84 -19.08 -2.66 -5.66
C LEU A 84 -18.48 -4.07 -5.64
N SER A 85 -17.19 -4.20 -5.89
CA SER A 85 -16.48 -5.49 -5.82
C SER A 85 -16.55 -6.09 -4.40
N THR A 86 -16.44 -5.26 -3.37
CA THR A 86 -16.58 -5.70 -1.97
C THR A 86 -17.98 -6.19 -1.68
N TYR A 87 -19.01 -5.51 -2.17
CA TYR A 87 -20.40 -5.93 -2.03
C TYR A 87 -20.67 -7.28 -2.69
N LEU A 88 -20.16 -7.47 -3.92
CA LEU A 88 -20.34 -8.73 -4.66
C LEU A 88 -19.61 -9.92 -3.98
N ARG A 89 -18.48 -9.65 -3.32
CA ARG A 89 -17.73 -10.69 -2.61
C ARG A 89 -18.35 -11.03 -1.25
N CYS A 90 -18.73 -10.01 -0.47
CA CYS A 90 -19.28 -10.18 0.86
C CYS A 90 -20.08 -8.93 1.27
N GLN A 91 -21.40 -9.08 1.31
CA GLN A 91 -22.32 -7.99 1.69
C GLN A 91 -22.08 -7.49 3.12
N LEU A 92 -21.73 -8.39 4.05
CA LEU A 92 -21.43 -8.03 5.44
C LEU A 92 -20.16 -7.17 5.54
N ARG A 93 -19.11 -7.53 4.78
CA ARG A 93 -17.89 -6.70 4.70
C ARG A 93 -18.18 -5.34 4.11
N PHE A 94 -19.01 -5.26 3.06
CA PHE A 94 -19.45 -3.98 2.51
C PHE A 94 -20.18 -3.14 3.55
N PHE A 95 -21.10 -3.74 4.30
CA PHE A 95 -21.82 -3.06 5.37
C PHE A 95 -20.87 -2.44 6.40
N TYR A 96 -19.95 -3.23 6.94
CA TYR A 96 -19.01 -2.70 7.94
C TYR A 96 -18.06 -1.65 7.37
N ALA A 97 -17.54 -1.86 6.17
CA ALA A 97 -16.55 -0.94 5.59
C ALA A 97 -17.16 0.37 5.07
N TYR A 98 -18.34 0.33 4.45
CA TYR A 98 -18.89 1.49 3.75
C TYR A 98 -20.13 2.09 4.40
N VAL A 99 -20.94 1.31 5.15
CA VAL A 99 -22.12 1.83 5.85
C VAL A 99 -21.75 2.24 7.27
N VAL A 100 -21.02 1.39 7.99
CA VAL A 100 -20.58 1.68 9.37
C VAL A 100 -19.29 2.51 9.38
N GLY A 101 -18.46 2.42 8.32
CA GLY A 101 -17.20 3.16 8.21
C GLY A 101 -16.05 2.54 9.01
N LEU A 102 -16.09 1.23 9.27
CA LEU A 102 -14.97 0.55 9.92
C LEU A 102 -13.82 0.38 8.93
N SER A 103 -12.67 0.92 9.28
CA SER A 103 -11.40 0.68 8.59
C SER A 103 -10.48 -0.17 9.47
N ALA A 104 -9.63 -0.98 8.83
CA ALA A 104 -8.53 -1.60 9.56
C ALA A 104 -7.60 -0.49 10.10
N PRO A 105 -7.03 -0.67 11.30
CA PRO A 105 -6.01 0.26 11.78
C PRO A 105 -4.89 0.37 10.74
N ASP A 106 -4.51 1.60 10.42
CA ASP A 106 -3.34 1.84 9.58
C ASP A 106 -2.10 1.43 10.36
N ASP A 107 -1.33 0.47 9.83
CA ASP A 107 0.02 0.15 10.32
C ASP A 107 0.99 1.30 9.97
N ASN A 108 0.69 2.51 10.46
CA ASN A 108 1.50 3.71 10.21
C ASN A 108 2.90 3.66 10.87
N ASP A 109 3.15 2.65 11.72
CA ASP A 109 4.46 2.37 12.30
C ASP A 109 5.35 1.48 11.41
N ALA A 110 4.94 1.20 10.17
CA ALA A 110 5.74 0.42 9.26
C ALA A 110 7.04 1.15 8.92
N GLU A 111 8.17 0.51 9.21
CA GLU A 111 9.51 1.00 8.85
C GLU A 111 9.68 1.23 7.34
N ALA A 112 8.85 0.58 6.52
CA ALA A 112 8.84 0.68 5.06
C ALA A 112 7.44 1.01 4.52
N PHE A 113 7.36 1.55 3.31
CA PHE A 113 6.08 1.73 2.63
C PHE A 113 5.44 0.38 2.34
N SER A 114 4.16 0.22 2.68
CA SER A 114 3.37 -0.92 2.21
C SER A 114 3.25 -0.87 0.66
N ALA A 115 2.88 -1.99 0.04
CA ALA A 115 2.67 -2.04 -1.40
C ALA A 115 1.63 -1.02 -1.90
N ILE A 116 0.61 -0.74 -1.07
CA ILE A 116 -0.43 0.25 -1.36
C ILE A 116 0.16 1.66 -1.30
N HIS A 117 0.90 2.00 -0.23
CA HIS A 117 1.57 3.30 -0.11
C HIS A 117 2.57 3.53 -1.23
N PHE A 118 3.36 2.51 -1.58
CA PHE A 118 4.30 2.60 -2.70
C PHE A 118 3.58 2.92 -4.02
N GLY A 119 2.46 2.24 -4.30
CA GLY A 119 1.64 2.51 -5.48
C GLY A 119 1.10 3.93 -5.50
N ASN A 120 0.48 4.39 -4.41
CA ASN A 120 -0.09 5.74 -4.31
C ASN A 120 1.00 6.82 -4.48
N ILE A 121 2.16 6.66 -3.82
CA ILE A 121 3.29 7.58 -3.95
C ILE A 121 3.80 7.60 -5.39
N PHE A 122 3.92 6.45 -6.06
CA PHE A 122 4.36 6.37 -7.44
C PHE A 122 3.40 7.09 -8.39
N HIS A 123 2.08 6.83 -8.28
CA HIS A 123 1.05 7.50 -9.08
C HIS A 123 1.08 9.01 -8.86
N ARG A 124 1.14 9.47 -7.60
CA ARG A 124 1.19 10.89 -7.30
C ARG A 124 2.48 11.54 -7.81
N ALA A 125 3.62 10.87 -7.67
CA ALA A 125 4.89 11.35 -8.19
C ALA A 125 4.88 11.44 -9.73
N ALA A 126 4.31 10.46 -10.43
CA ALA A 126 4.13 10.49 -11.87
C ALA A 126 3.25 11.69 -12.28
N GLU A 127 2.10 11.90 -11.64
CA GLU A 127 1.22 13.06 -11.86
C GLU A 127 2.01 14.38 -11.74
N LEU A 128 2.77 14.56 -10.66
CA LEU A 128 3.58 15.75 -10.43
C LEU A 128 4.69 15.94 -11.47
N VAL A 129 5.29 14.88 -11.98
CA VAL A 129 6.27 14.96 -13.08
C VAL A 129 5.64 15.60 -14.32
N TYR A 130 4.47 15.13 -14.71
CA TYR A 130 3.78 15.66 -15.88
C TYR A 130 3.20 17.05 -15.66
N GLU A 131 2.81 17.38 -14.43
CA GLU A 131 2.29 18.72 -14.09
C GLU A 131 3.38 19.79 -14.01
N GLN A 132 4.54 19.47 -13.44
CA GLN A 132 5.53 20.46 -13.05
C GLN A 132 6.77 20.47 -13.95
N LEU A 133 7.16 19.31 -14.51
CA LEU A 133 8.42 19.17 -15.23
C LEU A 133 8.29 19.12 -16.73
N LEU A 134 7.07 18.92 -17.26
CA LEU A 134 6.79 18.80 -18.69
C LEU A 134 5.77 19.84 -19.15
N PRO A 135 5.82 20.27 -20.44
CA PRO A 135 4.85 21.20 -21.00
C PRO A 135 3.46 20.54 -21.09
N ARG A 136 2.40 21.29 -20.73
CA ARG A 136 1.02 20.77 -20.66
C ARG A 136 0.38 20.49 -22.00
N GLU A 137 0.70 21.30 -23.02
CA GLU A 137 -0.03 21.22 -24.31
C GLU A 137 0.45 20.06 -25.19
N ARG A 138 1.76 19.93 -25.34
CA ARG A 138 2.39 18.91 -26.16
C ARG A 138 3.77 18.60 -25.65
N ILE A 139 4.04 17.32 -25.44
CA ILE A 139 5.32 16.82 -24.96
C ILE A 139 6.10 16.32 -26.17
N GLU A 140 7.14 17.04 -26.55
CA GLU A 140 8.01 16.68 -27.66
C GLU A 140 9.12 15.73 -27.17
N THR A 141 9.68 14.98 -28.09
CA THR A 141 10.80 14.06 -27.85
C THR A 141 11.96 14.72 -27.10
N GLU A 142 12.29 15.97 -27.45
CA GLU A 142 13.36 16.74 -26.83
C GLU A 142 13.10 17.08 -25.37
N ASN A 143 11.84 17.34 -25.00
CA ASN A 143 11.46 17.62 -23.61
C ASN A 143 11.74 16.40 -22.73
N LEU A 144 11.33 15.21 -23.17
CA LEU A 144 11.55 13.96 -22.47
C LEU A 144 13.04 13.61 -22.39
N GLN A 145 13.77 13.77 -23.50
CA GLN A 145 15.22 13.51 -23.52
C GLN A 145 15.98 14.41 -22.55
N ARG A 146 15.67 15.71 -22.52
CA ARG A 146 16.28 16.67 -21.57
C ARG A 146 15.99 16.29 -20.13
N LEU A 147 14.73 15.94 -19.83
CA LEU A 147 14.34 15.53 -18.48
C LEU A 147 15.05 14.24 -18.07
N ILE A 148 15.05 13.20 -18.92
CA ILE A 148 15.73 11.93 -18.64
C ILE A 148 17.24 12.16 -18.40
N GLN A 149 17.89 13.00 -19.20
CA GLN A 149 19.31 13.34 -19.00
C GLN A 149 19.53 14.07 -17.67
N ALA A 150 18.64 14.99 -17.28
CA ALA A 150 18.70 15.65 -15.98
C ALA A 150 18.54 14.68 -14.82
N CYS A 151 17.63 13.69 -14.96
CA CYS A 151 17.37 12.67 -13.94
C CYS A 151 18.52 11.67 -13.74
N ARG A 152 19.41 11.51 -14.75
CA ARG A 152 20.58 10.62 -14.64
C ARG A 152 21.72 11.28 -13.83
N LYS A 153 21.68 12.57 -13.61
CA LYS A 153 22.67 13.28 -12.79
C LYS A 153 22.34 13.11 -11.32
N THR A 154 23.32 12.70 -10.52
CA THR A 154 23.11 12.46 -9.08
C THR A 154 22.90 13.76 -8.31
N ALA A 155 23.56 14.84 -8.74
CA ALA A 155 23.40 16.16 -8.14
C ALA A 155 22.21 16.89 -8.77
N ASN A 156 21.30 17.43 -7.93
CA ASN A 156 20.11 18.18 -8.35
C ASN A 156 19.16 17.41 -9.27
N ASN A 157 18.86 16.16 -8.90
CA ASN A 157 17.89 15.36 -9.64
C ASN A 157 16.48 15.96 -9.47
N PRO A 158 15.82 16.40 -10.56
CA PRO A 158 14.51 17.04 -10.48
C PRO A 158 13.43 16.10 -9.92
N LEU A 159 13.57 14.77 -10.09
CA LEU A 159 12.64 13.79 -9.53
C LEU A 159 12.70 13.72 -8.01
N GLN A 160 13.80 14.11 -7.38
CA GLN A 160 13.90 14.05 -5.92
C GLN A 160 12.89 14.95 -5.23
N VAL A 161 12.70 16.15 -5.74
CA VAL A 161 11.74 17.14 -5.19
C VAL A 161 10.31 16.59 -5.35
N VAL A 162 9.99 16.11 -6.56
CA VAL A 162 8.66 15.56 -6.89
C VAL A 162 8.32 14.32 -6.08
N VAL A 163 9.27 13.38 -5.95
CA VAL A 163 9.04 12.14 -5.16
C VAL A 163 8.88 12.47 -3.68
N ARG A 164 9.70 13.37 -3.13
CA ARG A 164 9.56 13.78 -1.72
C ARG A 164 8.26 14.52 -1.46
N GLN A 165 7.78 15.32 -2.39
CA GLN A 165 6.46 15.93 -2.31
C GLN A 165 5.36 14.85 -2.31
N ALA A 166 5.43 13.87 -3.21
CA ALA A 166 4.47 12.76 -3.24
C ALA A 166 4.48 11.94 -1.94
N ILE A 167 5.65 11.67 -1.37
CA ILE A 167 5.77 10.98 -0.08
C ILE A 167 5.13 11.83 1.04
N ALA A 168 5.36 13.13 1.05
CA ALA A 168 4.78 14.03 2.05
C ALA A 168 3.23 14.06 1.97
N GLU A 169 2.69 14.06 0.75
CA GLU A 169 1.25 14.11 0.52
C GLU A 169 0.57 12.76 0.81
N GLU A 170 1.11 11.64 0.31
CA GLU A 170 0.44 10.33 0.32
C GLU A 170 0.75 9.46 1.55
N PHE A 171 1.91 9.62 2.16
CA PHE A 171 2.30 8.83 3.33
C PHE A 171 2.20 9.61 4.64
N PHE A 172 2.69 10.84 4.64
CA PHE A 172 2.59 11.70 5.83
C PHE A 172 1.30 12.53 5.89
N HIS A 173 0.43 12.42 4.88
CA HIS A 173 -0.84 13.13 4.78
C HIS A 173 -0.73 14.65 4.97
N LEU A 174 0.39 15.22 4.59
CA LEU A 174 0.58 16.66 4.57
C LEU A 174 -0.21 17.26 3.40
N GLY A 175 -0.78 18.45 3.60
CA GLY A 175 -1.60 19.10 2.57
C GLY A 175 -0.88 19.26 1.24
N LYS A 176 -1.63 19.27 0.13
CA LYS A 176 -1.08 19.43 -1.22
C LYS A 176 -0.18 20.66 -1.32
N GLY A 177 1.02 20.46 -1.86
CA GLY A 177 2.03 21.52 -2.00
C GLY A 177 2.83 21.80 -0.73
N ALA A 178 2.80 20.92 0.27
CA ALA A 178 3.62 21.08 1.47
C ALA A 178 5.10 21.18 1.12
N THR A 179 5.76 22.25 1.55
CA THR A 179 7.20 22.47 1.36
C THR A 179 8.06 21.77 2.41
N THR A 180 7.42 21.25 3.46
CA THR A 180 8.12 20.54 4.54
C THR A 180 8.38 19.10 4.12
N HIS A 181 9.65 18.73 4.04
CA HIS A 181 10.06 17.36 3.74
C HIS A 181 10.39 16.62 5.04
N PRO A 182 9.57 15.65 5.46
CA PRO A 182 9.85 14.85 6.64
C PRO A 182 11.14 14.04 6.47
N LYS A 183 11.81 13.76 7.58
CA LYS A 183 13.01 12.89 7.56
C LYS A 183 12.58 11.45 7.26
N LEU A 184 13.14 10.89 6.22
CA LEU A 184 12.91 9.50 5.83
C LEU A 184 13.90 8.57 6.57
N ASN A 185 13.45 7.39 6.95
CA ASN A 185 14.31 6.32 7.48
C ASN A 185 15.05 5.58 6.33
N GLY A 186 15.93 4.63 6.68
CA GLY A 186 16.75 3.94 5.68
C GLY A 186 15.96 3.18 4.61
N LEU A 187 14.88 2.49 4.99
CA LEU A 187 14.02 1.75 4.05
C LEU A 187 13.18 2.68 3.18
N GLN A 188 12.69 3.78 3.74
CA GLN A 188 11.96 4.80 2.99
C GLN A 188 12.86 5.51 1.97
N LEU A 189 14.14 5.77 2.31
CA LEU A 189 15.13 6.29 1.36
C LEU A 189 15.40 5.32 0.22
N LEU A 190 15.47 4.01 0.51
CA LEU A 190 15.60 3.00 -0.53
C LEU A 190 14.39 3.01 -1.47
N ASN A 191 13.18 3.08 -0.92
CA ASN A 191 11.95 3.18 -1.71
C ASN A 191 11.90 4.46 -2.55
N GLU A 192 12.38 5.60 -2.03
CA GLU A 192 12.55 6.84 -2.80
C GLU A 192 13.40 6.61 -4.05
N GLU A 193 14.55 5.92 -3.90
CA GLU A 193 15.43 5.62 -5.03
C GLU A 193 14.78 4.66 -6.06
N VAL A 194 14.02 3.67 -5.59
CA VAL A 194 13.30 2.74 -6.47
C VAL A 194 12.21 3.48 -7.25
N ILE A 195 11.44 4.35 -6.61
CA ILE A 195 10.41 5.16 -7.27
C ILE A 195 11.04 6.06 -8.34
N LYS A 196 12.17 6.72 -8.06
CA LYS A 196 12.88 7.53 -9.04
C LYS A 196 13.29 6.71 -10.27
N LYS A 197 13.80 5.50 -10.08
CA LYS A 197 14.14 4.60 -11.19
C LYS A 197 12.92 4.21 -12.01
N TYR A 198 11.79 3.94 -11.38
CA TYR A 198 10.54 3.61 -12.08
C TYR A 198 10.01 4.80 -12.88
N LEU A 199 10.10 6.02 -12.35
CA LEU A 199 9.73 7.24 -13.08
C LEU A 199 10.61 7.45 -14.31
N VAL A 200 11.93 7.25 -14.19
CA VAL A 200 12.83 7.32 -15.37
C VAL A 200 12.42 6.29 -16.42
N ARG A 201 12.12 5.06 -16.03
CA ARG A 201 11.68 4.01 -16.93
C ARG A 201 10.33 4.33 -17.59
N LEU A 202 9.41 4.96 -16.86
CA LEU A 202 8.16 5.47 -17.41
C LEU A 202 8.44 6.51 -18.51
N LEU A 203 9.26 7.52 -18.22
CA LEU A 203 9.65 8.55 -19.19
C LEU A 203 10.36 7.95 -20.43
N GLU A 204 11.22 6.94 -20.24
CA GLU A 204 11.88 6.22 -21.36
C GLU A 204 10.86 5.44 -22.20
N THR A 205 9.76 4.97 -21.60
CA THR A 205 8.68 4.31 -22.34
C THR A 205 7.88 5.33 -23.15
N ASP A 206 7.56 6.47 -22.57
CA ASP A 206 6.84 7.54 -23.23
C ASP A 206 7.66 8.19 -24.36
N LEU A 207 8.98 8.22 -24.21
CA LEU A 207 9.88 8.67 -25.27
C LEU A 207 9.73 7.87 -26.57
N LYS A 208 9.34 6.58 -26.49
CA LYS A 208 9.16 5.72 -27.67
C LYS A 208 7.89 6.07 -28.46
N VAL A 209 6.92 6.70 -27.80
CA VAL A 209 5.63 7.09 -28.40
C VAL A 209 5.50 8.60 -28.59
N ALA A 210 6.50 9.36 -28.18
CA ALA A 210 6.55 10.81 -28.37
C ALA A 210 6.60 11.18 -29.88
N PRO A 211 5.99 12.31 -30.30
CA PRO A 211 5.34 13.33 -29.47
C PRO A 211 3.98 12.90 -28.93
N LEU A 212 3.66 13.25 -27.70
CA LEU A 212 2.41 12.88 -27.05
C LEU A 212 1.71 14.09 -26.41
N ARG A 213 0.39 13.97 -26.27
CA ARG A 213 -0.43 14.95 -25.56
C ARG A 213 -1.18 14.24 -24.46
N ILE A 214 -1.01 14.69 -23.21
CA ILE A 214 -1.76 14.17 -22.08
C ILE A 214 -3.08 14.96 -22.00
N ILE A 215 -4.20 14.26 -22.19
CA ILE A 215 -5.53 14.85 -22.09
C ILE A 215 -5.93 14.99 -20.62
N ALA A 216 -5.68 13.95 -19.84
CA ALA A 216 -5.94 13.91 -18.41
C ALA A 216 -5.08 12.81 -17.76
N HIS A 217 -4.74 13.01 -16.49
CA HIS A 217 -4.10 12.01 -15.65
C HIS A 217 -4.93 11.87 -14.37
N GLU A 218 -5.06 10.65 -13.87
CA GLU A 218 -5.87 10.30 -12.70
C GLU A 218 -7.31 10.88 -12.76
N ALA A 219 -7.90 10.87 -13.96
CA ALA A 219 -9.23 11.44 -14.18
C ALA A 219 -10.31 10.53 -13.59
N THR A 220 -11.27 11.13 -12.89
CA THR A 220 -12.41 10.42 -12.36
C THR A 220 -13.43 10.14 -13.46
N ALA A 221 -13.78 8.88 -13.68
CA ALA A 221 -14.80 8.46 -14.62
C ALA A 221 -16.05 7.95 -13.89
N TYR A 222 -17.22 8.29 -14.41
CA TYR A 222 -18.51 7.84 -13.86
C TYR A 222 -19.35 7.18 -14.95
N ALA A 223 -19.93 6.04 -14.63
CA ALA A 223 -20.98 5.40 -15.42
C ALA A 223 -22.29 5.39 -14.63
N ARG A 224 -23.41 5.66 -15.31
CA ARG A 224 -24.75 5.48 -14.74
C ARG A 224 -25.25 4.09 -15.09
N MET A 225 -25.63 3.34 -14.06
CA MET A 225 -26.35 2.09 -14.23
C MET A 225 -27.84 2.36 -13.99
N GLN A 226 -28.65 2.04 -14.99
CA GLN A 226 -30.12 2.12 -14.89
C GLN A 226 -30.67 0.71 -14.64
N SER A 227 -31.70 0.60 -13.82
CA SER A 227 -32.41 -0.66 -13.66
C SER A 227 -33.17 -1.00 -14.94
N ALA A 228 -33.40 -2.31 -15.20
CA ALA A 228 -34.29 -2.76 -16.25
C ALA A 228 -35.72 -2.20 -16.03
N GLU A 229 -36.49 -2.07 -17.12
CA GLU A 229 -37.78 -1.35 -17.17
C GLU A 229 -38.82 -1.78 -16.12
N ASP A 230 -38.73 -3.01 -15.57
CA ASP A 230 -39.69 -3.57 -14.60
C ASP A 230 -39.27 -3.47 -13.14
N SER A 231 -38.17 -2.79 -12.81
CA SER A 231 -37.68 -2.65 -11.42
C SER A 231 -37.79 -1.21 -10.96
N PRO A 232 -37.92 -0.96 -9.62
CA PRO A 232 -37.93 0.39 -9.10
C PRO A 232 -36.68 1.14 -9.60
N LYS A 233 -36.89 2.33 -10.16
CA LYS A 233 -35.86 3.15 -10.85
C LYS A 233 -34.74 3.55 -9.90
N TYR A 234 -33.71 2.73 -9.76
CA TYR A 234 -32.48 3.09 -9.08
C TYR A 234 -31.47 3.62 -10.08
N ASN A 235 -31.07 4.86 -9.89
CA ASN A 235 -29.94 5.44 -10.61
C ASN A 235 -28.70 5.30 -9.73
N ILE A 236 -27.88 4.29 -10.00
CA ILE A 236 -26.60 4.12 -9.31
C ILE A 236 -25.51 4.72 -10.21
N ARG A 237 -24.76 5.67 -9.67
CA ARG A 237 -23.56 6.17 -10.31
C ARG A 237 -22.37 5.33 -9.79
N VAL A 238 -21.67 4.66 -10.70
CA VAL A 238 -20.45 3.94 -10.40
C VAL A 238 -19.30 4.73 -10.98
N GLY A 239 -18.31 5.03 -10.17
CA GLY A 239 -17.16 5.76 -10.63
C GLY A 239 -16.07 5.83 -9.59
N GLY A 240 -14.87 6.09 -10.06
CA GLY A 240 -13.67 6.20 -9.23
C GLY A 240 -12.51 6.76 -10.02
N ARG A 241 -11.47 7.01 -9.31
CA ARG A 241 -10.15 7.41 -9.76
C ARG A 241 -9.36 6.20 -10.19
#